data_7be5bb5ad8643f4330301b44c3858508
#
_entry.id   7be5bb5ad8643f4330301b44c3858508
#
_cell.length_a   1.000
_cell.length_b   1.000
_cell.length_c   1.000
_cell.angle_alpha   90.00
_cell.angle_beta   90.00
_cell.angle_gamma   90.00
#
_symmetry.space_group_name_H-M   'P 1'
#
loop_
_entity.id
_entity.type
_entity.pdbx_description
1 polymer ?
#
loop_
_entity_poly.entity_id
_entity_poly.type
_entity_poly.pdbx_seq_one_letter_code
_entity_poly.pdbx_strand_id
1 'polypeptide(L)'
;CSSDLFHSDESGYIFKHDSGNSFDGSNIVAQYKTPDLDYGDAGIRKTLYYIKTSIRSEGTNDNLKLQTRYDFESSEVTQPAEIALGALQTPAKFGSGATFGTTLFGGTLFPQQKTTLTGSGFTNNFRVRSTGTSFPYTVSGFYVDFIPAGRT
;
A
#
# COMPACT_ATOMS: atom_id res chain seq x y z
N CYS A 1 15.91 -20.86 19.73
CA CYS A 1 14.70 -20.79 20.57
C CYS A 1 13.81 -19.69 20.03
N SER A 2 12.70 -20.04 19.40
CA SER A 2 11.64 -19.07 19.15
C SER A 2 10.85 -18.94 20.47
N SER A 3 10.95 -17.80 21.12
CA SER A 3 10.11 -17.50 22.27
C SER A 3 8.76 -17.04 21.76
N ASP A 4 7.81 -17.97 21.64
CA ASP A 4 6.43 -17.60 21.36
C ASP A 4 5.87 -16.83 22.55
N LEU A 5 5.29 -15.67 22.30
CA LEU A 5 4.63 -14.86 23.31
C LEU A 5 3.12 -15.18 23.31
N PHE A 6 2.60 -15.48 24.48
CA PHE A 6 1.17 -15.74 24.69
C PHE A 6 0.59 -14.73 25.68
N HIS A 7 -0.67 -14.38 25.50
CA HIS A 7 -1.45 -13.65 26.50
C HIS A 7 -2.85 -14.27 26.62
N SER A 8 -3.51 -14.06 27.73
CA SER A 8 -4.91 -14.44 27.95
C SER A 8 -5.78 -13.20 28.09
N ASP A 9 -7.03 -13.32 27.69
CA ASP A 9 -8.07 -12.31 27.96
C ASP A 9 -8.94 -12.69 29.16
N GLU A 10 -9.84 -11.80 29.53
CA GLU A 10 -10.79 -12.01 30.62
C GLU A 10 -11.87 -13.08 30.31
N SER A 11 -12.01 -13.44 29.04
CA SER A 11 -12.95 -14.46 28.55
C SER A 11 -12.36 -15.87 28.58
N GLY A 12 -11.09 -16.00 29.01
CA GLY A 12 -10.41 -17.28 29.16
C GLY A 12 -9.76 -17.81 27.88
N TYR A 13 -9.65 -17.01 26.82
CA TYR A 13 -8.92 -17.38 25.61
C TYR A 13 -7.44 -17.14 25.78
N ILE A 14 -6.63 -17.98 25.14
CA ILE A 14 -5.17 -17.84 25.05
C ILE A 14 -4.82 -17.51 23.61
N PHE A 15 -4.16 -16.37 23.43
CA PHE A 15 -3.72 -15.89 22.12
C PHE A 15 -2.22 -16.02 21.97
N LYS A 16 -1.78 -16.46 20.80
CA LYS A 16 -0.37 -16.46 20.39
C LYS A 16 -0.09 -15.18 19.63
N HIS A 17 0.91 -14.40 20.07
CA HIS A 17 1.37 -13.22 19.35
C HIS A 17 2.09 -13.59 18.04
N ASP A 18 2.07 -12.65 17.11
CA ASP A 18 2.78 -12.73 15.81
C ASP A 18 2.49 -14.03 15.03
N SER A 19 1.24 -14.51 15.12
CA SER A 19 0.80 -15.71 14.42
C SER A 19 -0.39 -15.41 13.52
N GLY A 20 -0.23 -15.67 12.20
CA GLY A 20 -1.28 -15.44 11.21
C GLY A 20 -1.39 -13.98 10.74
N ASN A 21 -2.44 -13.72 9.94
CA ASN A 21 -2.68 -12.43 9.27
C ASN A 21 -4.00 -11.78 9.73
N SER A 22 -4.50 -12.14 10.89
CA SER A 22 -5.75 -11.62 11.44
C SER A 22 -5.70 -11.57 12.97
N PHE A 23 -6.54 -10.72 13.56
CA PHE A 23 -6.82 -10.75 14.98
C PHE A 23 -8.03 -11.67 15.22
N ASP A 24 -7.78 -12.94 15.49
CA ASP A 24 -8.81 -13.96 15.71
C ASP A 24 -9.90 -13.93 14.61
N GLY A 25 -9.45 -13.98 13.35
CA GLY A 25 -10.33 -13.87 12.18
C GLY A 25 -10.76 -12.45 11.81
N SER A 26 -10.52 -11.47 12.67
CA SER A 26 -10.82 -10.07 12.39
C SER A 26 -9.76 -9.41 11.53
N ASN A 27 -10.17 -8.48 10.67
CA ASN A 27 -9.28 -7.76 9.78
C ASN A 27 -8.26 -6.90 10.53
N ILE A 28 -7.01 -6.94 10.07
CA ILE A 28 -5.98 -6.01 10.51
C ILE A 28 -5.97 -4.82 9.55
N VAL A 29 -6.15 -3.60 10.08
CA VAL A 29 -6.00 -2.37 9.32
C VAL A 29 -4.54 -1.93 9.39
N ALA A 30 -3.83 -2.09 8.27
CA ALA A 30 -2.46 -1.59 8.13
C ALA A 30 -2.47 -0.36 7.22
N GLN A 31 -1.84 0.72 7.67
CA GLN A 31 -1.79 1.98 6.94
C GLN A 31 -0.41 2.59 6.99
N TYR A 32 0.08 3.02 5.83
CA TYR A 32 1.26 3.86 5.69
C TYR A 32 0.86 5.17 5.03
N LYS A 33 1.28 6.30 5.60
CA LYS A 33 1.06 7.65 5.07
C LYS A 33 2.39 8.38 4.95
N THR A 34 2.65 9.00 3.78
CA THR A 34 3.80 9.91 3.63
C THR A 34 3.51 11.24 4.32
N PRO A 35 4.54 12.01 4.68
CA PRO A 35 4.35 13.43 4.98
C PRO A 35 3.76 14.17 3.76
N ASP A 36 3.30 15.40 3.97
CA ASP A 36 2.88 16.27 2.89
C ASP A 36 4.11 16.74 2.09
N LEU A 37 4.12 16.45 0.80
CA LEU A 37 5.22 16.68 -0.13
C LEU A 37 4.95 17.94 -0.94
N ASP A 38 5.88 18.88 -0.96
CA ASP A 38 5.83 20.11 -1.74
C ASP A 38 6.73 20.10 -2.98
N TYR A 39 7.53 19.05 -3.14
CA TYR A 39 8.51 18.88 -4.23
C TYR A 39 9.51 20.05 -4.38
N GLY A 40 9.82 20.70 -3.26
CA GLY A 40 10.81 21.75 -3.18
C GLY A 40 10.28 23.17 -3.42
N ASP A 41 9.02 23.35 -3.82
CA ASP A 41 8.38 24.67 -3.93
C ASP A 41 6.89 24.59 -3.57
N ALA A 42 6.54 25.00 -2.36
CA ALA A 42 5.17 25.06 -1.89
C ALA A 42 4.31 26.15 -2.57
N GLY A 43 4.94 27.11 -3.25
CA GLY A 43 4.24 28.20 -3.96
C GLY A 43 3.78 27.84 -5.37
N ILE A 44 4.13 26.66 -5.86
CA ILE A 44 3.74 26.17 -7.19
C ILE A 44 2.72 25.05 -7.03
N ARG A 45 1.60 25.18 -7.72
CA ARG A 45 0.60 24.11 -7.80
C ARG A 45 1.11 22.98 -8.70
N LYS A 46 0.89 21.73 -8.30
CA LYS A 46 1.30 20.53 -9.05
C LYS A 46 0.07 19.74 -9.45
N THR A 47 0.02 19.33 -10.72
CA THR A 47 -0.96 18.37 -11.22
C THR A 47 -0.31 17.01 -11.30
N LEU A 48 -0.84 16.04 -10.57
CA LEU A 48 -0.31 14.68 -10.57
C LEU A 48 -0.94 13.88 -11.71
N TYR A 49 -0.11 13.11 -12.43
CA TYR A 49 -0.55 12.27 -13.54
C TYR A 49 -0.58 10.80 -13.20
N TYR A 50 0.52 10.28 -12.68
CA TYR A 50 0.56 8.91 -12.24
C TYR A 50 1.59 8.70 -11.12
N ILE A 51 1.40 7.63 -10.41
CA ILE A 51 2.33 7.12 -9.42
C ILE A 51 2.72 5.70 -9.78
N LYS A 52 3.99 5.39 -9.64
CA LYS A 52 4.46 4.02 -9.61
C LYS A 52 4.78 3.66 -8.18
N THR A 53 4.06 2.70 -7.65
CA THR A 53 4.28 2.19 -6.29
C THR A 53 5.13 0.94 -6.36
N SER A 54 6.20 0.90 -5.57
CA SER A 54 7.03 -0.29 -5.40
C SER A 54 6.59 -0.98 -4.12
N ILE A 55 5.77 -2.02 -4.26
CA ILE A 55 5.19 -2.76 -3.15
C ILE A 55 5.53 -4.24 -3.32
N ARG A 56 6.02 -4.85 -2.26
CA ARG A 56 6.25 -6.28 -2.17
C ARG A 56 5.25 -6.89 -1.19
N SER A 57 4.55 -7.92 -1.61
CA SER A 57 3.70 -8.73 -0.73
C SER A 57 4.35 -10.08 -0.45
N GLU A 58 4.15 -10.62 0.73
CA GLU A 58 4.62 -11.96 1.11
C GLU A 58 3.74 -13.08 0.56
N GLY A 59 2.54 -12.73 0.09
CA GLY A 59 1.58 -13.61 -0.55
C GLY A 59 0.60 -12.82 -1.41
N THR A 60 -0.48 -13.45 -1.84
CA THR A 60 -1.53 -12.76 -2.59
C THR A 60 -2.21 -11.71 -1.70
N ASN A 61 -2.19 -10.46 -2.14
CA ASN A 61 -2.87 -9.37 -1.45
C ASN A 61 -3.68 -8.56 -2.47
N ASP A 62 -4.99 -8.59 -2.33
CA ASP A 62 -5.98 -7.94 -3.19
C ASP A 62 -6.69 -6.75 -2.53
N ASN A 63 -6.36 -6.46 -1.26
CA ASN A 63 -7.03 -5.45 -0.44
C ASN A 63 -6.24 -4.14 -0.30
N LEU A 64 -5.18 -3.98 -1.10
CA LEU A 64 -4.38 -2.76 -1.05
C LEU A 64 -5.08 -1.62 -1.79
N LYS A 65 -5.18 -0.48 -1.12
CA LYS A 65 -5.72 0.76 -1.66
C LYS A 65 -4.71 1.88 -1.55
N LEU A 66 -4.63 2.68 -2.61
CA LEU A 66 -3.86 3.90 -2.66
C LEU A 66 -4.80 5.10 -2.60
N GLN A 67 -4.49 6.06 -1.78
CA GLN A 67 -5.19 7.33 -1.71
C GLN A 67 -4.21 8.48 -1.81
N THR A 68 -4.54 9.46 -2.64
CA THR A 68 -3.82 10.74 -2.71
C THR A 68 -4.66 11.79 -2.01
N ARG A 69 -4.01 12.63 -1.21
CA ARG A 69 -4.64 13.77 -0.56
C ARG A 69 -3.86 15.03 -0.89
N TYR A 70 -4.56 16.14 -1.07
CA TYR A 70 -4.02 17.44 -1.44
C TYR A 70 -4.20 18.44 -0.31
N ASP A 71 -3.26 19.40 -0.26
CA ASP A 71 -3.32 20.61 0.57
C ASP A 71 -3.68 20.30 2.04
N PHE A 72 -2.86 19.44 2.68
CA PHE A 72 -3.01 19.00 4.06
C PHE A 72 -4.37 18.35 4.36
N GLU A 73 -4.97 17.68 3.38
CA GLU A 73 -6.30 17.08 3.47
C GLU A 73 -7.43 18.08 3.73
N SER A 74 -7.26 19.31 3.27
CA SER A 74 -8.27 20.37 3.44
C SER A 74 -9.62 19.93 2.87
N SER A 75 -10.69 20.24 3.60
CA SER A 75 -12.08 20.04 3.15
C SER A 75 -12.51 20.99 2.05
N GLU A 76 -11.76 22.07 1.85
CA GLU A 76 -12.02 23.06 0.79
C GLU A 76 -11.55 22.58 -0.59
N VAL A 77 -10.68 21.56 -0.62
CA VAL A 77 -10.16 20.97 -1.85
C VAL A 77 -10.83 19.62 -2.09
N THR A 78 -11.34 19.42 -3.29
CA THR A 78 -11.90 18.11 -3.67
C THR A 78 -10.81 17.04 -3.61
N GLN A 79 -11.00 16.10 -2.70
CA GLN A 79 -10.06 15.02 -2.48
C GLN A 79 -10.39 13.81 -3.36
N PRO A 80 -9.42 13.21 -4.07
CA PRO A 80 -9.65 12.01 -4.85
C PRO A 80 -10.12 10.82 -4.01
N ALA A 81 -10.92 9.95 -4.62
CA ALA A 81 -11.30 8.68 -4.02
C ALA A 81 -10.11 7.73 -3.88
N GLU A 82 -10.25 6.73 -3.02
CA GLU A 82 -9.29 5.63 -2.92
C GLU A 82 -9.29 4.81 -4.22
N ILE A 83 -8.11 4.43 -4.68
CA ILE A 83 -7.88 3.61 -5.87
C ILE A 83 -7.43 2.24 -5.39
N ALA A 84 -8.14 1.18 -5.81
CA ALA A 84 -7.68 -0.17 -5.55
C ALA A 84 -6.40 -0.45 -6.36
N LEU A 85 -5.34 -0.86 -5.68
CA LEU A 85 -4.18 -1.44 -6.34
C LEU A 85 -4.55 -2.87 -6.76
N GLY A 86 -4.12 -3.27 -7.97
CA GLY A 86 -4.38 -4.63 -8.44
C GLY A 86 -3.78 -5.68 -7.51
N ALA A 87 -4.28 -6.91 -7.59
CA ALA A 87 -3.78 -8.00 -6.77
C ALA A 87 -2.27 -8.17 -6.92
N LEU A 88 -1.56 -8.08 -5.81
CA LEU A 88 -0.15 -8.42 -5.74
C LEU A 88 -0.01 -9.94 -5.66
N GLN A 89 0.72 -10.51 -6.59
CA GLN A 89 0.98 -11.95 -6.60
C GLN A 89 2.44 -12.22 -6.24
N THR A 90 2.64 -13.24 -5.43
CA THR A 90 3.98 -13.73 -5.15
C THR A 90 4.48 -14.51 -6.37
N PRO A 91 5.71 -14.27 -6.84
CA PRO A 91 6.28 -15.10 -7.89
C PRO A 91 6.34 -16.56 -7.45
N ALA A 92 6.02 -17.47 -8.36
CA ALA A 92 6.10 -18.89 -8.10
C ALA A 92 7.54 -19.30 -7.75
N LYS A 93 7.69 -20.05 -6.65
CA LYS A 93 8.97 -20.58 -6.21
C LYS A 93 9.09 -22.04 -6.62
N PHE A 94 10.28 -22.46 -7.02
CA PHE A 94 10.57 -23.89 -7.21
C PHE A 94 10.27 -24.69 -5.93
N GLY A 95 9.55 -25.80 -6.05
CA GLY A 95 9.21 -26.65 -4.92
C GLY A 95 7.94 -26.27 -4.14
N SER A 96 7.25 -25.21 -4.52
CA SER A 96 6.00 -24.76 -3.87
C SER A 96 4.73 -25.05 -4.69
N GLY A 97 4.66 -26.23 -5.32
CA GLY A 97 3.49 -26.62 -6.13
C GLY A 97 3.43 -25.99 -7.53
N ALA A 98 4.50 -25.34 -7.95
CA ALA A 98 4.62 -24.78 -9.29
C ALA A 98 4.76 -25.86 -10.35
N THR A 99 3.84 -25.94 -11.30
CA THR A 99 3.83 -26.93 -12.39
C THR A 99 4.34 -26.29 -13.67
N PHE A 100 5.23 -27.00 -14.38
CA PHE A 100 5.68 -26.56 -15.70
C PHE A 100 4.49 -26.46 -16.67
N GLY A 101 4.43 -25.35 -17.42
CA GLY A 101 3.37 -25.10 -18.41
C GLY A 101 2.14 -24.36 -17.90
N THR A 102 1.93 -24.27 -16.59
CA THR A 102 0.80 -23.52 -16.00
C THR A 102 1.23 -22.38 -15.11
N THR A 103 2.46 -22.41 -14.62
CA THR A 103 2.98 -21.41 -13.70
C THR A 103 3.97 -20.49 -14.41
N LEU A 104 3.71 -19.18 -14.37
CA LEU A 104 4.63 -18.18 -14.90
C LEU A 104 5.83 -18.02 -13.96
N PHE A 105 6.99 -18.49 -14.41
CA PHE A 105 8.27 -18.23 -13.76
C PHE A 105 8.77 -16.82 -14.17
N GLY A 106 9.05 -15.96 -13.23
CA GLY A 106 9.61 -14.65 -13.50
C GLY A 106 8.78 -13.47 -12.97
N GLY A 107 8.08 -13.66 -11.86
CA GLY A 107 7.52 -12.53 -11.14
C GLY A 107 8.62 -11.53 -10.77
N THR A 108 8.39 -10.26 -11.03
CA THR A 108 9.30 -9.19 -10.64
C THR A 108 9.48 -9.18 -9.14
N LEU A 109 10.71 -9.23 -8.67
CA LEU A 109 11.05 -9.12 -7.23
C LEU A 109 10.49 -7.84 -6.58
N PHE A 110 10.23 -6.82 -7.39
CA PHE A 110 9.63 -5.56 -7.00
C PHE A 110 8.57 -5.15 -8.02
N PRO A 111 7.33 -5.65 -7.91
CA PRO A 111 6.28 -5.24 -8.83
C PRO A 111 6.02 -3.76 -8.68
N GLN A 112 6.33 -3.00 -9.73
CA GLN A 112 5.95 -1.60 -9.82
C GLN A 112 4.55 -1.52 -10.43
N GLN A 113 3.59 -1.09 -9.63
CA GLN A 113 2.25 -0.81 -10.12
C GLN A 113 2.14 0.66 -10.53
N LYS A 114 1.79 0.89 -11.78
CA LYS A 114 1.49 2.22 -12.30
C LYS A 114 0.01 2.50 -12.11
N THR A 115 -0.30 3.57 -11.39
CA THR A 115 -1.66 4.02 -11.12
C THR A 115 -1.82 5.45 -11.60
N THR A 116 -2.85 5.74 -12.39
CA THR A 116 -3.19 7.10 -12.81
C THR A 116 -3.75 7.87 -11.63
N LEU A 117 -3.28 9.08 -11.44
CA LEU A 117 -3.74 10.01 -10.41
C LEU A 117 -4.59 11.11 -11.04
N THR A 118 -5.46 11.70 -10.24
CA THR A 118 -6.26 12.85 -10.62
C THR A 118 -6.16 13.93 -9.55
N GLY A 119 -6.25 15.18 -9.98
CA GLY A 119 -6.25 16.32 -9.08
C GLY A 119 -4.95 17.11 -9.10
N SER A 120 -4.97 18.21 -8.40
CA SER A 120 -3.84 19.13 -8.27
C SER A 120 -3.88 19.84 -6.92
N GLY A 121 -2.72 20.16 -6.39
CA GLY A 121 -2.55 20.89 -5.11
C GLY A 121 -1.17 21.50 -5.01
N PHE A 122 -0.96 22.28 -3.96
CA PHE A 122 0.35 22.82 -3.61
C PHE A 122 1.21 21.79 -2.90
N THR A 123 0.57 20.99 -2.04
CA THR A 123 1.17 19.85 -1.38
C THR A 123 0.31 18.61 -1.61
N ASN A 124 0.90 17.44 -1.45
CA ASN A 124 0.15 16.21 -1.45
C ASN A 124 0.80 15.15 -0.57
N ASN A 125 -0.01 14.22 -0.09
CA ASN A 125 0.46 13.01 0.56
C ASN A 125 -0.15 11.76 -0.08
N PHE A 126 0.52 10.65 0.13
CA PHE A 126 0.07 9.33 -0.33
C PHE A 126 -0.18 8.45 0.87
N ARG A 127 -1.30 7.75 0.82
CA ARG A 127 -1.69 6.78 1.84
C ARG A 127 -1.89 5.42 1.16
N VAL A 128 -1.17 4.41 1.63
CA VAL A 128 -1.41 3.02 1.28
C VAL A 128 -2.08 2.35 2.46
N ARG A 129 -3.20 1.68 2.21
CA ARG A 129 -4.00 1.03 3.25
C ARG A 129 -4.38 -0.39 2.82
N SER A 130 -4.33 -1.31 3.76
CA SER A 130 -4.92 -2.65 3.67
C SER A 130 -5.93 -2.84 4.79
N THR A 131 -7.05 -3.47 4.50
CA THR A 131 -8.15 -3.72 5.45
C THR A 131 -8.63 -5.16 5.34
N GLY A 132 -7.73 -6.12 5.35
CA GLY A 132 -8.08 -7.50 5.16
C GLY A 132 -7.28 -8.45 6.05
N THR A 133 -7.53 -9.72 5.87
CA THR A 133 -6.74 -10.82 6.42
C THR A 133 -5.67 -11.31 5.44
N SER A 134 -5.40 -10.54 4.37
CA SER A 134 -4.40 -10.84 3.36
C SER A 134 -2.98 -10.76 3.91
N PHE A 135 -2.05 -11.33 3.16
CA PHE A 135 -0.63 -11.37 3.55
C PHE A 135 -0.06 -9.96 3.79
N PRO A 136 0.94 -9.84 4.68
CA PRO A 136 1.62 -8.59 4.92
C PRO A 136 2.34 -8.07 3.68
N TYR A 137 2.59 -6.78 3.65
CA TYR A 137 3.24 -6.11 2.52
C TYR A 137 4.28 -5.10 3.00
N THR A 138 5.26 -4.86 2.14
CA THR A 138 6.28 -3.84 2.34
C THR A 138 6.18 -2.79 1.24
N VAL A 139 6.10 -1.53 1.62
CA VAL A 139 6.18 -0.39 0.69
C VAL A 139 7.63 0.06 0.62
N SER A 140 8.25 -0.09 -0.56
CA SER A 140 9.66 0.27 -0.77
C SER A 140 9.82 1.71 -1.25
N GLY A 141 8.82 2.25 -1.98
CA GLY A 141 8.89 3.61 -2.47
C GLY A 141 7.81 3.99 -3.45
N PHE A 142 7.81 5.28 -3.76
CA PHE A 142 6.91 5.89 -4.74
C PHE A 142 7.74 6.68 -5.76
N TYR A 143 7.37 6.53 -7.01
CA TYR A 143 7.80 7.42 -8.09
C TYR A 143 6.57 8.16 -8.60
N VAL A 144 6.61 9.48 -8.55
CA VAL A 144 5.47 10.34 -8.90
C VAL A 144 5.83 11.18 -10.11
N ASP A 145 4.93 11.20 -11.09
CA ASP A 145 5.03 12.08 -12.24
C ASP A 145 4.02 13.23 -12.08
N PHE A 146 4.52 14.46 -12.14
CA PHE A 146 3.71 15.66 -11.99
C PHE A 146 4.17 16.76 -12.95
N ILE A 147 3.26 17.67 -13.26
CA ILE A 147 3.56 18.89 -13.99
C ILE A 147 3.32 20.09 -13.06
N PRO A 148 4.31 21.00 -12.94
CA PRO A 148 4.09 22.26 -12.25
C PRO A 148 3.12 23.11 -13.07
N ALA A 149 2.01 23.49 -12.47
CA ALA A 149 1.06 24.47 -13.00
C ALA A 149 1.39 25.81 -12.37
N GLY A 150 1.71 26.82 -13.13
CA GLY A 150 2.21 28.14 -12.73
C GLY A 150 1.87 28.65 -11.33
N ARG A 151 2.55 29.70 -10.91
CA ARG A 151 2.24 30.43 -9.67
C ARG A 151 0.90 31.16 -9.84
N THR A 152 0.00 30.95 -8.91
CA THR A 152 -1.22 31.78 -8.76
C THR A 152 -0.96 32.84 -7.73
#